data_a80f0286efbf568b73dbea7847bd411c
#
_entry.id   a80f0286efbf568b73dbea7847bd411c
#
_cell.length_a   1.000
_cell.length_b   1.000
_cell.length_c   1.000
_cell.angle_alpha   90.00
_cell.angle_beta   90.00
_cell.angle_gamma   90.00
#
_symmetry.space_group_name_H-M   'P 1'
#
loop_
_entity.id
_entity.type
_entity.pdbx_description
1 polymer ?
#
loop_
_entity_poly.entity_id
_entity_poly.type
_entity_poly.pdbx_seq_one_letter_code
_entity_poly.pdbx_strand_id
1 'polypeptide(L)'
;MGHTIQVGAFAKLDNAVRLMQKLDGLGLDAYYYRHADGLYKVRFGDYPSRKEAASQAARLRKAGVIEAYYLVAPGEYAAARFRHYEDAALRRMLVSTAQGFLGIAYEWGGESVERGFDCSGLTMTTYKLNGLNLPRNSRAQFQAGIPVGREDLAPGDLVFFATNGDRTVSHVGIYTGNGRFIHAPKKGETIRQSSLRNGYYEGCYLGARTYLGKDG
;
A
#
# COMPACT_ATOMS: atom_id res chain seq x y z
N MET A 1 6.07 7.90 -9.31
CA MET A 1 5.80 6.59 -9.94
C MET A 1 5.68 6.78 -11.44
N GLY A 2 6.33 5.92 -12.21
CA GLY A 2 6.27 5.90 -13.66
C GLY A 2 5.16 5.02 -14.22
N HIS A 3 5.35 4.53 -15.43
CA HIS A 3 4.45 3.58 -16.08
C HIS A 3 4.63 2.17 -15.52
N THR A 4 3.55 1.40 -15.37
CA THR A 4 3.63 -0.01 -14.98
C THR A 4 2.93 -0.90 -16.01
N ILE A 5 3.24 -2.19 -15.97
CA ILE A 5 2.68 -3.21 -16.85
C ILE A 5 1.69 -4.05 -16.05
N GLN A 6 0.40 -3.99 -16.41
CA GLN A 6 -0.63 -4.86 -15.84
C GLN A 6 -0.79 -6.09 -16.72
N VAL A 7 -0.72 -7.29 -16.14
CA VAL A 7 -0.71 -8.57 -16.85
C VAL A 7 -1.81 -9.54 -16.45
N GLY A 8 -2.66 -9.14 -15.51
CA GLY A 8 -3.80 -9.95 -15.10
C GLY A 8 -4.83 -9.14 -14.33
N ALA A 9 -6.08 -9.64 -14.36
CA ALA A 9 -7.19 -9.20 -13.52
C ALA A 9 -8.04 -10.42 -13.20
N PHE A 10 -8.19 -10.77 -11.93
CA PHE A 10 -8.77 -12.03 -11.49
C PHE A 10 -9.86 -11.81 -10.45
N ALA A 11 -10.96 -12.56 -10.56
CA ALA A 11 -12.01 -12.59 -9.54
C ALA A 11 -11.57 -13.35 -8.26
N LYS A 12 -10.65 -14.32 -8.41
CA LYS A 12 -10.13 -15.13 -7.30
C LYS A 12 -8.71 -14.70 -6.94
N LEU A 13 -8.46 -14.49 -5.65
CA LEU A 13 -7.16 -14.11 -5.11
C LEU A 13 -6.05 -15.09 -5.51
N ASP A 14 -6.30 -16.41 -5.40
CA ASP A 14 -5.29 -17.45 -5.67
C ASP A 14 -4.71 -17.36 -7.10
N ASN A 15 -5.51 -16.91 -8.07
CA ASN A 15 -5.04 -16.74 -9.44
C ASN A 15 -4.07 -15.55 -9.57
N ALA A 16 -4.37 -14.46 -8.86
CA ALA A 16 -3.48 -13.29 -8.83
C ALA A 16 -2.17 -13.63 -8.12
N VAL A 17 -2.23 -14.34 -6.98
CA VAL A 17 -1.06 -14.79 -6.22
C VAL A 17 -0.16 -15.68 -7.08
N ARG A 18 -0.73 -16.69 -7.76
CA ARG A 18 0.05 -17.59 -8.63
C ARG A 18 0.76 -16.86 -9.77
N LEU A 19 0.05 -15.94 -10.44
CA LEU A 19 0.67 -15.15 -11.51
C LEU A 19 1.79 -14.26 -10.97
N MET A 20 1.56 -13.59 -9.87
CA MET A 20 2.55 -12.74 -9.24
C MET A 20 3.80 -13.53 -8.82
N GLN A 21 3.65 -14.68 -8.12
CA GLN A 21 4.77 -15.55 -7.72
C GLN A 21 5.58 -16.03 -8.93
N LYS A 22 4.90 -16.37 -10.05
CA LYS A 22 5.57 -16.74 -11.31
C LYS A 22 6.44 -15.59 -11.82
N LEU A 23 5.93 -14.36 -11.79
CA LEU A 23 6.65 -13.20 -12.29
C LEU A 23 7.81 -12.81 -11.37
N ASP A 24 7.60 -12.88 -10.06
CA ASP A 24 8.62 -12.60 -9.04
C ASP A 24 9.78 -13.59 -9.12
N GLY A 25 9.48 -14.87 -9.31
CA GLY A 25 10.50 -15.92 -9.58
C GLY A 25 11.33 -15.69 -10.85
N LEU A 26 10.89 -14.80 -11.74
CA LEU A 26 11.65 -14.37 -12.93
C LEU A 26 12.38 -13.03 -12.70
N GLY A 27 12.42 -12.54 -11.45
CA GLY A 27 13.06 -11.27 -11.07
C GLY A 27 12.28 -10.04 -11.49
N LEU A 28 10.98 -10.16 -11.78
CA LEU A 28 10.08 -9.04 -12.02
C LEU A 28 9.44 -8.68 -10.68
N ASP A 29 9.66 -7.47 -10.20
CA ASP A 29 9.04 -6.94 -8.96
C ASP A 29 7.52 -6.83 -9.17
N ALA A 30 6.83 -7.98 -9.06
CA ALA A 30 5.41 -8.11 -9.32
C ALA A 30 4.60 -7.97 -8.01
N TYR A 31 3.44 -7.38 -8.13
CA TYR A 31 2.50 -7.24 -7.02
C TYR A 31 1.07 -7.38 -7.50
N TYR A 32 0.16 -7.75 -6.60
CA TYR A 32 -1.27 -7.67 -6.87
C TYR A 32 -1.97 -6.76 -5.86
N TYR A 33 -3.14 -6.25 -6.21
CA TYR A 33 -4.01 -5.50 -5.32
C TYR A 33 -5.47 -5.71 -5.72
N ARG A 34 -6.38 -5.54 -4.77
CA ARG A 34 -7.83 -5.56 -5.06
C ARG A 34 -8.26 -4.19 -5.56
N HIS A 35 -8.72 -4.12 -6.79
CA HIS A 35 -9.21 -2.89 -7.40
C HIS A 35 -10.68 -2.63 -7.03
N ALA A 36 -11.17 -1.39 -7.24
CA ALA A 36 -12.54 -0.97 -6.92
C ALA A 36 -13.63 -1.75 -7.69
N ASP A 37 -13.28 -2.35 -8.84
CA ASP A 37 -14.16 -3.24 -9.60
C ASP A 37 -14.27 -4.65 -8.99
N GLY A 38 -13.65 -4.89 -7.83
CA GLY A 38 -13.65 -6.15 -7.12
C GLY A 38 -12.62 -7.18 -7.62
N LEU A 39 -11.90 -6.89 -8.70
CA LEU A 39 -10.89 -7.78 -9.27
C LEU A 39 -9.52 -7.59 -8.62
N TYR A 40 -8.75 -8.68 -8.52
CA TYR A 40 -7.34 -8.67 -8.15
C TYR A 40 -6.50 -8.43 -9.41
N LYS A 41 -5.86 -7.26 -9.50
CA LYS A 41 -5.00 -6.87 -10.64
C LYS A 41 -3.55 -7.16 -10.31
N VAL A 42 -2.82 -7.75 -11.26
CA VAL A 42 -1.39 -8.05 -11.13
C VAL A 42 -0.61 -7.09 -12.01
N ARG A 43 0.38 -6.41 -11.40
CA ARG A 43 1.24 -5.43 -12.07
C ARG A 43 2.70 -5.66 -11.70
N PHE A 44 3.62 -5.13 -12.52
CA PHE A 44 5.05 -5.08 -12.22
C PHE A 44 5.73 -3.90 -12.89
N GLY A 45 6.91 -3.54 -12.37
CA GLY A 45 7.79 -2.52 -12.91
C GLY A 45 7.37 -1.08 -12.61
N ASP A 46 8.34 -0.18 -12.68
CA ASP A 46 8.20 1.28 -12.54
C ASP A 46 9.08 1.93 -13.61
N TYR A 47 8.49 2.21 -14.79
CA TYR A 47 9.23 2.66 -15.97
C TYR A 47 9.10 4.17 -16.16
N PRO A 48 10.20 4.90 -16.43
CA PRO A 48 10.17 6.35 -16.61
C PRO A 48 9.28 6.80 -17.77
N SER A 49 9.13 5.96 -18.81
CA SER A 49 8.32 6.29 -19.99
C SER A 49 7.43 5.12 -20.43
N ARG A 50 6.34 5.48 -21.13
CA ARG A 50 5.45 4.51 -21.79
C ARG A 50 6.19 3.64 -22.81
N LYS A 51 7.19 4.22 -23.49
CA LYS A 51 8.01 3.52 -24.49
C LYS A 51 8.84 2.40 -23.85
N GLU A 52 9.46 2.67 -22.71
CA GLU A 52 10.24 1.67 -21.97
C GLU A 52 9.35 0.55 -21.43
N ALA A 53 8.21 0.90 -20.81
CA ALA A 53 7.22 -0.08 -20.38
C ALA A 53 6.72 -0.96 -21.54
N ALA A 54 6.41 -0.36 -22.69
CA ALA A 54 5.98 -1.08 -23.90
C ALA A 54 7.07 -2.02 -24.43
N SER A 55 8.31 -1.57 -24.49
CA SER A 55 9.45 -2.37 -24.95
C SER A 55 9.65 -3.60 -24.05
N GLN A 56 9.63 -3.41 -22.74
CA GLN A 56 9.75 -4.51 -21.78
C GLN A 56 8.58 -5.50 -21.90
N ALA A 57 7.34 -5.00 -21.98
CA ALA A 57 6.16 -5.83 -22.13
C ALA A 57 6.19 -6.66 -23.42
N ALA A 58 6.58 -6.03 -24.55
CA ALA A 58 6.74 -6.74 -25.83
C ALA A 58 7.81 -7.83 -25.78
N ARG A 59 8.95 -7.58 -25.12
CA ARG A 59 10.02 -8.55 -24.91
C ARG A 59 9.52 -9.75 -24.10
N LEU A 60 8.83 -9.52 -22.99
CA LEU A 60 8.31 -10.58 -22.13
C LEU A 60 7.20 -11.38 -22.81
N ARG A 61 6.35 -10.73 -23.61
CA ARG A 61 5.35 -11.42 -24.42
C ARG A 61 5.99 -12.29 -25.50
N LYS A 62 7.01 -11.79 -26.18
CA LYS A 62 7.76 -12.57 -27.18
C LYS A 62 8.46 -13.78 -26.56
N ALA A 63 8.93 -13.65 -25.32
CA ALA A 63 9.53 -14.74 -24.55
C ALA A 63 8.51 -15.71 -23.93
N GLY A 64 7.20 -15.52 -24.13
CA GLY A 64 6.15 -16.38 -23.58
C GLY A 64 5.98 -16.24 -22.06
N VAL A 65 6.57 -15.22 -21.43
CA VAL A 65 6.46 -14.97 -19.98
C VAL A 65 5.10 -14.43 -19.62
N ILE A 66 4.56 -13.54 -20.44
CA ILE A 66 3.22 -12.93 -20.29
C ILE A 66 2.43 -13.14 -21.61
N GLU A 67 1.12 -13.36 -21.48
CA GLU A 67 0.22 -13.58 -22.63
C GLU A 67 -0.31 -12.26 -23.18
N ALA A 68 -0.86 -11.44 -22.29
CA ALA A 68 -1.42 -10.13 -22.59
C ALA A 68 -0.96 -9.11 -21.56
N TYR A 69 -1.00 -7.84 -21.94
CA TYR A 69 -0.65 -6.76 -21.03
C TYR A 69 -1.42 -5.48 -21.34
N TYR A 70 -1.53 -4.65 -20.33
CA TYR A 70 -2.01 -3.28 -20.40
C TYR A 70 -0.98 -2.34 -19.78
N LEU A 71 -0.67 -1.23 -20.45
CA LEU A 71 0.26 -0.22 -19.93
C LEU A 71 -0.52 0.80 -19.10
N VAL A 72 -0.21 0.87 -17.83
CA VAL A 72 -0.82 1.81 -16.89
C VAL A 72 0.04 3.06 -16.80
N ALA A 73 -0.51 4.19 -17.22
CA ALA A 73 0.18 5.47 -17.11
C ALA A 73 0.11 6.03 -15.67
N PRO A 74 1.03 6.94 -15.30
CA PRO A 74 0.99 7.61 -14.00
C PRO A 74 -0.37 8.26 -13.69
N GLY A 75 -1.04 8.83 -14.70
CA GLY A 75 -2.38 9.42 -14.56
C GLY A 75 -3.53 8.43 -14.32
N GLU A 76 -3.31 7.15 -14.50
CA GLU A 76 -4.32 6.09 -14.29
C GLU A 76 -4.26 5.47 -12.89
N TYR A 77 -3.30 5.88 -12.04
CA TYR A 77 -3.31 5.55 -10.62
C TYR A 77 -4.45 6.26 -9.90
N ALA A 78 -4.91 5.69 -8.80
CA ALA A 78 -5.98 6.27 -8.02
C ALA A 78 -5.70 7.72 -7.60
N ALA A 79 -4.51 8.01 -7.09
CA ALA A 79 -4.11 9.37 -6.70
C ALA A 79 -4.18 10.38 -7.84
N ALA A 80 -3.77 10.00 -9.07
CA ALA A 80 -3.82 10.90 -10.22
C ALA A 80 -5.25 11.13 -10.73
N ARG A 81 -6.11 10.08 -10.67
CA ARG A 81 -7.52 10.18 -11.08
C ARG A 81 -8.33 11.07 -10.14
N PHE A 82 -7.96 11.11 -8.86
CA PHE A 82 -8.68 11.86 -7.81
C PHE A 82 -8.07 13.23 -7.50
N ARG A 83 -7.05 13.70 -8.25
CA ARG A 83 -6.53 15.08 -8.13
C ARG A 83 -7.61 16.16 -8.28
N HIS A 84 -8.75 15.83 -8.91
CA HIS A 84 -9.88 16.73 -9.13
C HIS A 84 -11.20 16.22 -8.53
N TYR A 85 -11.21 15.03 -7.89
CA TYR A 85 -12.38 14.45 -7.23
C TYR A 85 -12.02 14.10 -5.80
N GLU A 86 -12.79 14.67 -4.88
CA GLU A 86 -12.82 14.49 -3.43
C GLU A 86 -11.85 13.47 -2.83
N ASP A 87 -11.00 13.90 -1.93
CA ASP A 87 -10.12 13.09 -1.03
C ASP A 87 -10.81 11.82 -0.49
N ALA A 88 -12.14 11.85 -0.34
CA ALA A 88 -12.94 10.75 0.18
C ALA A 88 -12.87 9.46 -0.67
N ALA A 89 -12.75 9.55 -1.99
CA ALA A 89 -12.66 8.35 -2.84
C ALA A 89 -11.28 7.69 -2.72
N LEU A 90 -10.20 8.49 -2.73
CA LEU A 90 -8.84 8.00 -2.53
C LEU A 90 -8.66 7.41 -1.13
N ARG A 91 -9.23 8.05 -0.11
CA ARG A 91 -9.25 7.55 1.27
C ARG A 91 -9.93 6.19 1.38
N ARG A 92 -11.08 6.00 0.74
CA ARG A 92 -11.76 4.68 0.68
C ARG A 92 -10.90 3.63 -0.02
N MET A 93 -10.17 3.99 -1.08
CA MET A 93 -9.29 3.06 -1.80
C MET A 93 -8.08 2.66 -0.95
N LEU A 94 -7.45 3.59 -0.23
CA LEU A 94 -6.38 3.29 0.71
C LEU A 94 -6.83 2.28 1.77
N VAL A 95 -7.98 2.53 2.39
CA VAL A 95 -8.55 1.61 3.40
C VAL A 95 -8.87 0.25 2.79
N SER A 96 -9.51 0.21 1.61
CA SER A 96 -9.83 -1.05 0.92
C SER A 96 -8.57 -1.85 0.56
N THR A 97 -7.51 -1.17 0.12
CA THR A 97 -6.22 -1.82 -0.17
C THR A 97 -5.61 -2.40 1.11
N ALA A 98 -5.58 -1.64 2.21
CA ALA A 98 -5.09 -2.13 3.50
C ALA A 98 -5.89 -3.33 4.03
N GLN A 99 -7.22 -3.31 3.87
CA GLN A 99 -8.10 -4.44 4.21
C GLN A 99 -7.79 -5.71 3.42
N GLY A 100 -7.35 -5.57 2.17
CA GLY A 100 -6.90 -6.69 1.34
C GLY A 100 -5.67 -7.43 1.86
N PHE A 101 -4.93 -6.83 2.80
CA PHE A 101 -3.75 -7.45 3.42
C PHE A 101 -4.02 -8.07 4.79
N LEU A 102 -5.25 -8.01 5.31
CA LEU A 102 -5.60 -8.63 6.60
C LEU A 102 -5.26 -10.13 6.58
N GLY A 103 -4.67 -10.61 7.69
CA GLY A 103 -4.28 -12.01 7.85
C GLY A 103 -2.90 -12.36 7.30
N ILE A 104 -2.25 -11.51 6.49
CA ILE A 104 -0.87 -11.73 6.03
C ILE A 104 0.10 -11.63 7.21
N ALA A 105 1.11 -12.49 7.23
CA ALA A 105 2.09 -12.56 8.30
C ALA A 105 2.91 -11.28 8.44
N TYR A 106 3.28 -10.95 9.68
CA TYR A 106 4.32 -9.96 9.94
C TYR A 106 5.69 -10.51 9.56
N GLU A 107 6.48 -9.72 8.83
CA GLU A 107 7.89 -10.00 8.57
C GLU A 107 8.71 -8.71 8.71
N TRP A 108 9.80 -8.77 9.47
CA TRP A 108 10.69 -7.62 9.64
C TRP A 108 11.35 -7.23 8.31
N GLY A 109 11.23 -5.97 7.92
CA GLY A 109 11.70 -5.50 6.61
C GLY A 109 10.84 -5.96 5.44
N GLY A 110 9.72 -6.65 5.71
CA GLY A 110 8.79 -7.10 4.68
C GLY A 110 7.96 -5.97 4.08
N GLU A 111 7.70 -6.07 2.78
CA GLU A 111 6.93 -5.10 2.01
C GLU A 111 6.13 -5.74 0.87
N SER A 112 5.98 -7.07 0.91
CA SER A 112 5.23 -7.83 -0.09
C SER A 112 4.37 -8.92 0.55
N VAL A 113 3.39 -9.39 -0.20
CA VAL A 113 2.44 -10.41 0.27
C VAL A 113 3.12 -11.75 0.51
N GLU A 114 4.13 -12.09 -0.31
CA GLU A 114 4.84 -13.38 -0.22
C GLU A 114 5.74 -13.45 1.00
N ARG A 115 6.43 -12.34 1.28
CA ARG A 115 7.38 -12.28 2.38
C ARG A 115 6.75 -11.85 3.70
N GLY A 116 5.54 -11.26 3.61
CA GLY A 116 4.93 -10.57 4.73
C GLY A 116 5.26 -9.08 4.77
N PHE A 117 4.78 -8.39 5.78
CA PHE A 117 4.96 -6.94 5.96
C PHE A 117 5.44 -6.60 7.35
N ASP A 118 6.34 -5.61 7.46
CA ASP A 118 6.44 -4.83 8.68
C ASP A 118 5.44 -3.66 8.67
N CYS A 119 5.34 -2.91 9.77
CA CYS A 119 4.35 -1.85 9.93
C CYS A 119 4.47 -0.76 8.87
N SER A 120 5.66 -0.30 8.56
CA SER A 120 5.93 0.74 7.57
C SER A 120 5.94 0.23 6.13
N GLY A 121 6.29 -1.03 5.90
CA GLY A 121 6.17 -1.69 4.62
C GLY A 121 4.71 -1.85 4.20
N LEU A 122 3.82 -2.21 5.13
CA LEU A 122 2.39 -2.25 4.90
C LEU A 122 1.85 -0.88 4.45
N THR A 123 2.17 0.19 5.19
CA THR A 123 1.69 1.53 4.85
C THR A 123 2.26 2.01 3.52
N MET A 124 3.57 1.84 3.30
CA MET A 124 4.24 2.21 2.06
C MET A 124 3.61 1.48 0.85
N THR A 125 3.44 0.16 0.93
CA THR A 125 2.85 -0.62 -0.14
C THR A 125 1.39 -0.24 -0.40
N THR A 126 0.59 -0.04 0.64
CA THR A 126 -0.80 0.42 0.51
C THR A 126 -0.87 1.73 -0.28
N TYR A 127 -0.02 2.69 0.06
CA TYR A 127 0.00 3.99 -0.63
C TYR A 127 0.56 3.89 -2.05
N LYS A 128 1.65 3.12 -2.25
CA LYS A 128 2.25 2.86 -3.57
C LYS A 128 1.23 2.29 -4.55
N LEU A 129 0.41 1.34 -4.13
CA LEU A 129 -0.64 0.73 -4.96
C LEU A 129 -1.74 1.72 -5.38
N ASN A 130 -1.88 2.81 -4.62
CA ASN A 130 -2.83 3.89 -4.91
C ASN A 130 -2.16 5.11 -5.57
N GLY A 131 -0.87 5.01 -5.95
CA GLY A 131 -0.15 6.05 -6.69
C GLY A 131 0.52 7.12 -5.82
N LEU A 132 0.69 6.86 -4.53
CA LEU A 132 1.34 7.74 -3.58
C LEU A 132 2.64 7.10 -3.07
N ASN A 133 3.69 7.90 -2.90
CA ASN A 133 4.97 7.42 -2.37
C ASN A 133 5.12 7.78 -0.91
N LEU A 134 5.49 6.79 -0.09
CA LEU A 134 5.88 6.97 1.30
C LEU A 134 7.34 6.58 1.52
N PRO A 135 8.04 7.20 2.49
CA PRO A 135 9.33 6.71 2.95
C PRO A 135 9.25 5.28 3.49
N ARG A 136 10.38 4.54 3.44
CA ARG A 136 10.42 3.13 3.84
C ARG A 136 10.14 2.89 5.33
N ASN A 137 10.56 3.76 6.22
CA ASN A 137 10.46 3.53 7.66
C ASN A 137 9.48 4.50 8.34
N SER A 138 8.91 4.06 9.48
CA SER A 138 7.86 4.79 10.19
C SER A 138 8.29 6.18 10.70
N ARG A 139 9.56 6.38 11.10
CA ARG A 139 10.06 7.69 11.52
C ARG A 139 10.08 8.69 10.37
N ALA A 140 10.60 8.26 9.22
CA ALA A 140 10.62 9.10 8.02
C ALA A 140 9.18 9.37 7.51
N GLN A 141 8.27 8.41 7.61
CA GLN A 141 6.86 8.62 7.33
C GLN A 141 6.25 9.66 8.29
N PHE A 142 6.56 9.61 9.57
CA PHE A 142 6.07 10.61 10.52
C PHE A 142 6.59 12.02 10.23
N GLN A 143 7.85 12.13 9.78
CA GLN A 143 8.47 13.42 9.46
C GLN A 143 7.96 14.03 8.15
N ALA A 144 7.69 13.20 7.14
CA ALA A 144 7.33 13.65 5.80
C ALA A 144 5.84 14.00 5.63
N GLY A 145 4.95 13.45 6.47
CA GLY A 145 3.51 13.68 6.37
C GLY A 145 3.06 14.99 7.05
N ILE A 146 1.91 15.48 6.66
CA ILE A 146 1.27 16.67 7.23
C ILE A 146 0.60 16.28 8.56
N PRO A 147 0.85 17.00 9.68
CA PRO A 147 0.22 16.71 10.96
C PRO A 147 -1.31 16.78 10.91
N VAL A 148 -1.98 15.84 11.58
CA VAL A 148 -3.44 15.79 11.72
C VAL A 148 -3.79 15.67 13.21
N GLY A 149 -4.75 16.45 13.67
CA GLY A 149 -5.32 16.34 15.01
C GLY A 149 -6.02 14.99 15.21
N ARG A 150 -6.08 14.52 16.46
CA ARG A 150 -6.75 13.24 16.76
C ARG A 150 -8.23 13.26 16.43
N GLU A 151 -8.86 14.41 16.62
CA GLU A 151 -10.27 14.70 16.32
C GLU A 151 -10.55 14.82 14.82
N ASP A 152 -9.54 15.21 14.02
CA ASP A 152 -9.65 15.43 12.58
C ASP A 152 -9.26 14.17 11.75
N LEU A 153 -8.96 13.05 12.43
CA LEU A 153 -8.57 11.82 11.79
C LEU A 153 -9.60 11.36 10.76
N ALA A 154 -9.15 11.20 9.53
CA ALA A 154 -9.93 10.68 8.42
C ALA A 154 -9.40 9.31 7.92
N PRO A 155 -10.26 8.41 7.41
CA PRO A 155 -9.83 7.14 6.86
C PRO A 155 -8.68 7.33 5.85
N GLY A 156 -7.67 6.46 5.92
CA GLY A 156 -6.46 6.58 5.11
C GLY A 156 -5.31 7.34 5.77
N ASP A 157 -5.54 8.15 6.80
CA ASP A 157 -4.44 8.79 7.54
C ASP A 157 -3.57 7.75 8.25
N LEU A 158 -2.31 8.09 8.49
CA LEU A 158 -1.38 7.26 9.24
C LEU A 158 -1.38 7.65 10.71
N VAL A 159 -1.44 6.65 11.59
CA VAL A 159 -1.36 6.79 13.05
C VAL A 159 -0.07 6.17 13.55
N PHE A 160 0.63 6.89 14.44
CA PHE A 160 1.99 6.55 14.87
C PHE A 160 2.08 6.35 16.37
N PHE A 161 2.96 5.41 16.77
CA PHE A 161 3.08 4.96 18.14
C PHE A 161 4.55 4.78 18.57
N ALA A 162 4.79 4.94 19.87
CA ALA A 162 6.03 4.57 20.57
C ALA A 162 5.84 3.23 21.28
N THR A 163 6.03 2.12 20.57
CA THR A 163 5.80 0.77 21.11
C THR A 163 7.03 0.17 21.79
N ASN A 164 8.18 0.84 21.74
CA ASN A 164 9.46 0.42 22.31
C ASN A 164 9.84 1.14 23.63
N GLY A 165 8.93 1.98 24.14
CA GLY A 165 9.10 2.64 25.44
C GLY A 165 9.97 3.90 25.46
N ASP A 166 10.58 4.30 24.33
CA ASP A 166 11.52 5.44 24.26
C ASP A 166 10.88 6.78 23.79
N ARG A 167 9.56 6.85 23.72
CA ARG A 167 8.80 8.01 23.22
C ARG A 167 9.14 8.44 21.78
N THR A 168 9.83 7.60 21.02
CA THR A 168 10.10 7.83 19.61
C THR A 168 9.22 6.94 18.72
N VAL A 169 8.95 7.40 17.48
CA VAL A 169 8.14 6.62 16.54
C VAL A 169 8.83 5.29 16.24
N SER A 170 8.15 4.20 16.58
CA SER A 170 8.59 2.83 16.33
C SER A 170 7.55 1.99 15.61
N HIS A 171 6.31 2.49 15.49
CA HIS A 171 5.21 1.75 14.88
C HIS A 171 4.25 2.69 14.14
N VAL A 172 3.57 2.15 13.11
CA VAL A 172 2.62 2.88 12.28
C VAL A 172 1.48 1.97 11.83
N GLY A 173 0.30 2.56 11.64
CA GLY A 173 -0.86 1.91 11.04
C GLY A 173 -1.67 2.88 10.19
N ILE A 174 -2.63 2.33 9.42
CA ILE A 174 -3.55 3.08 8.56
C ILE A 174 -4.89 3.21 9.26
N TYR A 175 -5.32 4.43 9.53
CA TYR A 175 -6.60 4.70 10.14
C TYR A 175 -7.76 4.32 9.20
N THR A 176 -8.75 3.61 9.72
CA THR A 176 -9.88 3.10 8.92
C THR A 176 -11.22 3.76 9.26
N GLY A 177 -11.21 4.73 10.19
CA GLY A 177 -12.41 5.33 10.74
C GLY A 177 -12.85 4.70 12.08
N ASN A 178 -13.77 5.36 12.78
CA ASN A 178 -14.40 4.87 14.03
C ASN A 178 -13.39 4.47 15.12
N GLY A 179 -12.24 5.16 15.20
CA GLY A 179 -11.20 4.89 16.19
C GLY A 179 -10.45 3.58 15.95
N ARG A 180 -10.45 3.04 14.71
CA ARG A 180 -9.77 1.80 14.33
C ARG A 180 -8.67 2.04 13.31
N PHE A 181 -7.67 1.14 13.29
CA PHE A 181 -6.56 1.19 12.32
C PHE A 181 -6.09 -0.22 11.97
N ILE A 182 -5.55 -0.38 10.77
CA ILE A 182 -4.92 -1.61 10.28
C ILE A 182 -3.41 -1.47 10.39
N HIS A 183 -2.76 -2.51 10.90
CA HIS A 183 -1.30 -2.54 11.07
C HIS A 183 -0.73 -3.95 11.01
N ALA A 184 0.57 -4.07 10.76
CA ALA A 184 1.37 -5.29 10.94
C ALA A 184 2.04 -5.19 12.33
N PRO A 185 1.58 -5.94 13.36
CA PRO A 185 1.94 -5.63 14.75
C PRO A 185 3.36 -6.02 15.12
N LYS A 186 3.71 -7.32 15.05
CA LYS A 186 5.03 -7.86 15.42
C LYS A 186 5.22 -9.29 14.91
N LYS A 187 6.44 -9.79 14.98
CA LYS A 187 6.78 -11.18 14.61
C LYS A 187 5.87 -12.20 15.31
N GLY A 188 5.42 -13.18 14.56
CA GLY A 188 4.50 -14.23 15.01
C GLY A 188 3.02 -13.84 14.96
N GLU A 189 2.70 -12.61 14.58
CA GLU A 189 1.33 -12.14 14.39
C GLU A 189 1.05 -11.83 12.93
N THR A 190 -0.23 -11.58 12.61
CA THR A 190 -0.67 -11.21 11.26
C THR A 190 -1.18 -9.77 11.24
N ILE A 191 -1.25 -9.19 10.04
CA ILE A 191 -1.90 -7.89 9.80
C ILE A 191 -3.34 -7.99 10.32
N ARG A 192 -3.70 -7.02 11.15
CA ARG A 192 -5.02 -6.96 11.78
C ARG A 192 -5.52 -5.54 11.98
N GLN A 193 -6.79 -5.43 12.29
CA GLN A 193 -7.39 -4.18 12.75
C GLN A 193 -7.36 -4.09 14.27
N SER A 194 -6.93 -2.95 14.80
CA SER A 194 -6.89 -2.64 16.23
C SER A 194 -7.64 -1.34 16.54
N SER A 195 -7.88 -1.07 17.83
CA SER A 195 -8.55 0.14 18.30
C SER A 195 -7.56 1.14 18.87
N LEU A 196 -7.69 2.43 18.50
CA LEU A 196 -6.98 3.55 19.13
C LEU A 196 -7.40 3.80 20.58
N ARG A 197 -8.56 3.24 20.99
CA ARG A 197 -9.09 3.31 22.35
C ARG A 197 -8.68 2.10 23.20
N ASN A 198 -7.86 1.21 22.67
CA ASN A 198 -7.23 0.16 23.45
C ASN A 198 -6.16 0.80 24.33
N GLY A 199 -6.17 0.55 25.62
CA GLY A 199 -5.27 1.19 26.60
C GLY A 199 -3.78 1.13 26.21
N TYR A 200 -3.33 0.04 25.56
CA TYR A 200 -1.97 -0.08 25.05
C TYR A 200 -1.67 0.95 23.95
N TYR A 201 -2.48 0.98 22.87
CA TYR A 201 -2.25 1.91 21.75
C TYR A 201 -2.58 3.35 22.12
N GLU A 202 -3.53 3.56 23.02
CA GLU A 202 -3.83 4.88 23.55
C GLU A 202 -2.65 5.47 24.33
N GLY A 203 -2.01 4.65 25.17
CA GLY A 203 -0.88 5.08 25.99
C GLY A 203 0.41 5.34 25.21
N CYS A 204 0.60 4.72 24.04
CA CYS A 204 1.78 4.91 23.20
C CYS A 204 1.53 5.73 21.92
N TYR A 205 0.35 6.33 21.74
CA TYR A 205 0.03 7.17 20.60
C TYR A 205 0.87 8.45 20.59
N LEU A 206 1.50 8.76 19.45
CA LEU A 206 2.36 9.94 19.26
C LEU A 206 1.78 11.00 18.34
N GLY A 207 0.79 10.64 17.53
CA GLY A 207 0.19 11.55 16.58
C GLY A 207 -0.20 10.89 15.26
N ALA A 208 -0.72 11.69 14.35
CA ALA A 208 -1.12 11.23 13.03
C ALA A 208 -0.56 12.13 11.93
N ARG A 209 -0.54 11.57 10.70
CA ARG A 209 -0.15 12.28 9.49
C ARG A 209 -1.08 11.95 8.35
N THR A 210 -1.39 12.95 7.53
CA THR A 210 -1.98 12.75 6.22
C THR A 210 -0.94 12.96 5.12
N TYR A 211 -1.12 12.25 4.01
CA TYR A 211 -0.41 12.46 2.76
C TYR A 211 -1.41 12.88 1.66
N LEU A 212 -2.62 13.16 2.08
CA LEU A 212 -3.74 13.63 1.26
C LEU A 212 -4.01 15.07 1.69
N GLY A 213 -3.28 16.01 1.14
CA GLY A 213 -3.48 17.43 1.38
C GLY A 213 -3.99 18.09 0.12
N LYS A 214 -4.77 19.16 0.28
CA LYS A 214 -4.99 20.11 -0.79
C LYS A 214 -3.62 20.67 -1.15
N ASP A 215 -3.20 20.48 -2.40
CA ASP A 215 -2.09 21.24 -2.94
C ASP A 215 -2.41 22.73 -2.70
N GLY A 216 -1.51 23.42 -1.94
CA GLY A 216 -1.57 24.85 -1.77
C GLY A 216 -1.26 25.58 -3.07
#